data_37bd8ae131bea5ee39800e2a6a4a418d
#
_entry.id   37bd8ae131bea5ee39800e2a6a4a418d
#
_cell.length_a   1.000
_cell.length_b   1.000
_cell.length_c   1.000
_cell.angle_alpha   90.00
_cell.angle_beta   90.00
_cell.angle_gamma   90.00
#
_symmetry.space_group_name_H-M   'P 1'
#
loop_
_entity.id
_entity.type
_entity.pdbx_description
1 polymer ?
#
loop_
_entity_poly.entity_id
_entity_poly.type
_entity_poly.pdbx_seq_one_letter_code
_entity_poly.pdbx_strand_id
1 'polypeptide(L)'
;MADSKEKLFSDFSPVTTEQWMEKVTADLKGADFEKKLVWKTNEGFKVKPFYRKEDLEGLKTTDALPGEFPYLRGNKKDNNEWLVRQEIRVDDVKEANAKALDILNKGIDSLSFHVKAKELNAAYLEMLLEGICAECVELNFSTCQGHVVDLANLLVEYFQKKGYDLNKLHGSINFDYLNKMLVKGKEKGILVDTAKALIAATAALPEYRVINVNALTLNNAGAYIYQELGYALAWGNEYMNQLTEAGIPAATIAQKIKFNFGISSNYFLEIAKFRAGRMLWADIVNSYLAEGDCKCAAKMHIHAETSSFNLTVFDSYVNLLRTQTEAMSAALAGVDSMTVVPFDKAYETPNDFSERLARNQQLLLKEESHFDKVIDPAAGSYYIENLTVSIAKQAWDLFLAVEDEGGFYAAVKAGKVQEAVNASNKARHEAVAKRKEILLGTNQYPNFTELAGEKRPLEAVCCCGGHHDTCEKDVPSLNFDRAASEFEALRLQTETSGKRPKAFMLTIGNLAMRQARAQFSCNFLACAGYEVVDNLGFSTVEEGVEAAVAAKADIVVLCSSDDEYAEYAVSAFKALNGRAMFIVAGAPACMDELKAAGIENFIHVRVNVLETLKEYNAKLLK
;
A
#
# COMPACT_ATOMS: atom_id res chain seq x y z
N MET A 1 -35.17 -28.24 34.46
CA MET A 1 -33.85 -28.47 33.86
C MET A 1 -34.10 -28.85 32.42
N ALA A 2 -33.92 -27.92 31.53
CA ALA A 2 -34.16 -28.12 30.11
C ALA A 2 -32.93 -28.81 29.50
N ASP A 3 -33.07 -30.07 29.20
CA ASP A 3 -32.07 -30.90 28.54
C ASP A 3 -32.53 -31.20 27.11
N SER A 4 -32.89 -30.18 26.37
CA SER A 4 -33.05 -30.28 24.92
C SER A 4 -31.93 -29.48 24.25
N LYS A 5 -30.84 -30.17 23.94
CA LYS A 5 -29.89 -29.71 22.92
C LYS A 5 -30.55 -29.82 21.53
N GLU A 6 -31.62 -29.08 21.33
CA GLU A 6 -32.15 -28.87 19.99
C GLU A 6 -31.06 -28.18 19.19
N LYS A 7 -30.59 -28.81 18.12
CA LYS A 7 -29.64 -28.22 17.22
C LYS A 7 -30.31 -27.01 16.58
N LEU A 8 -29.68 -25.84 16.70
CA LEU A 8 -30.09 -24.65 15.96
C LEU A 8 -30.20 -25.01 14.47
N PHE A 9 -31.25 -24.54 13.83
CA PHE A 9 -31.52 -24.78 12.39
C PHE A 9 -31.85 -26.24 12.03
N SER A 10 -32.38 -27.05 12.97
CA SER A 10 -32.83 -28.43 12.71
C SER A 10 -33.88 -28.53 11.60
N ASP A 11 -34.65 -27.45 11.39
CA ASP A 11 -35.71 -27.38 10.37
C ASP A 11 -35.15 -27.16 8.94
N PHE A 12 -33.85 -26.91 8.81
CA PHE A 12 -33.22 -26.73 7.52
C PHE A 12 -32.32 -27.91 7.18
N SER A 13 -32.58 -28.55 6.04
CA SER A 13 -31.72 -29.63 5.56
C SER A 13 -30.32 -29.11 5.21
N PRO A 14 -29.24 -29.80 5.63
CA PRO A 14 -27.90 -29.45 5.21
C PRO A 14 -27.78 -29.47 3.69
N VAL A 15 -27.20 -28.41 3.11
CA VAL A 15 -26.92 -28.32 1.67
C VAL A 15 -25.46 -28.67 1.44
N THR A 16 -25.19 -29.67 0.57
CA THR A 16 -23.82 -30.06 0.23
C THR A 16 -23.18 -29.02 -0.73
N THR A 17 -21.87 -29.10 -0.90
CA THR A 17 -21.14 -28.22 -1.83
C THR A 17 -21.53 -28.51 -3.29
N GLU A 18 -21.80 -29.79 -3.61
CA GLU A 18 -22.27 -30.18 -4.93
C GLU A 18 -23.64 -29.54 -5.24
N GLN A 19 -24.60 -29.64 -4.32
CA GLN A 19 -25.92 -29.02 -4.47
C GLN A 19 -25.82 -27.49 -4.60
N TRP A 20 -24.92 -26.87 -3.82
CA TRP A 20 -24.63 -25.44 -3.93
C TRP A 20 -24.07 -25.07 -5.32
N MET A 21 -23.09 -25.85 -5.80
CA MET A 21 -22.47 -25.64 -7.12
C MET A 21 -23.45 -25.89 -8.28
N GLU A 22 -24.34 -26.87 -8.16
CA GLU A 22 -25.42 -27.08 -9.15
C GLU A 22 -26.29 -25.82 -9.27
N LYS A 23 -26.70 -25.26 -8.13
CA LYS A 23 -27.51 -24.03 -8.12
C LYS A 23 -26.76 -22.85 -8.71
N VAL A 24 -25.48 -22.63 -8.35
CA VAL A 24 -24.64 -21.59 -8.91
C VAL A 24 -24.50 -21.74 -10.43
N THR A 25 -24.27 -22.94 -10.92
CA THR A 25 -24.14 -23.24 -12.36
C THR A 25 -25.44 -22.94 -13.11
N ALA A 26 -26.59 -23.32 -12.53
CA ALA A 26 -27.89 -23.00 -13.10
C ALA A 26 -28.14 -21.49 -13.18
N ASP A 27 -27.80 -20.74 -12.13
CA ASP A 27 -27.98 -19.29 -12.07
C ASP A 27 -27.04 -18.54 -13.03
N LEU A 28 -25.88 -19.10 -13.34
CA LEU A 28 -24.93 -18.58 -14.34
C LEU A 28 -25.41 -18.74 -15.80
N LYS A 29 -26.49 -19.51 -16.03
CA LYS A 29 -27.10 -19.68 -17.37
C LYS A 29 -26.10 -20.06 -18.46
N GLY A 30 -25.17 -20.98 -18.15
CA GLY A 30 -24.13 -21.46 -19.06
C GLY A 30 -22.85 -20.64 -19.10
N ALA A 31 -22.75 -19.56 -18.31
CA ALA A 31 -21.47 -18.85 -18.17
C ALA A 31 -20.50 -19.66 -17.29
N ASP A 32 -19.22 -19.60 -17.67
CA ASP A 32 -18.15 -20.30 -16.96
C ASP A 32 -17.92 -19.72 -15.57
N PHE A 33 -17.97 -20.56 -14.53
CA PHE A 33 -17.79 -20.18 -13.13
C PHE A 33 -16.45 -19.51 -12.85
N GLU A 34 -15.36 -20.10 -13.36
CA GLU A 34 -14.00 -19.60 -13.15
C GLU A 34 -13.81 -18.19 -13.75
N LYS A 35 -14.39 -17.95 -14.94
CA LYS A 35 -14.26 -16.67 -15.61
C LYS A 35 -15.14 -15.56 -14.98
N LYS A 36 -16.27 -15.92 -14.39
CA LYS A 36 -17.26 -14.96 -13.91
C LYS A 36 -17.11 -14.62 -12.44
N LEU A 37 -16.77 -15.60 -11.60
CA LEU A 37 -16.85 -15.48 -10.15
C LEU A 37 -15.49 -15.63 -9.43
N VAL A 38 -14.51 -16.31 -10.05
CA VAL A 38 -13.21 -16.52 -9.41
C VAL A 38 -12.28 -15.33 -9.68
N TRP A 39 -11.83 -14.71 -8.61
CA TRP A 39 -10.87 -13.60 -8.70
C TRP A 39 -9.45 -14.13 -8.90
N LYS A 40 -8.83 -13.71 -9.99
CA LYS A 40 -7.40 -13.92 -10.24
C LYS A 40 -6.63 -12.78 -9.62
N THR A 41 -5.95 -13.06 -8.53
CA THR A 41 -5.18 -12.04 -7.80
C THR A 41 -3.86 -11.71 -8.51
N ASN A 42 -3.30 -10.55 -8.20
CA ASN A 42 -1.93 -10.21 -8.61
C ASN A 42 -0.87 -11.01 -7.83
N GLU A 43 -1.31 -11.69 -6.76
CA GLU A 43 -0.45 -12.51 -5.89
C GLU A 43 -0.17 -13.92 -6.45
N GLY A 44 -0.62 -14.22 -7.66
CA GLY A 44 -0.35 -15.49 -8.36
C GLY A 44 -1.26 -16.66 -8.01
N PHE A 45 -2.31 -16.44 -7.21
CA PHE A 45 -3.32 -17.46 -6.90
C PHE A 45 -4.75 -16.96 -7.16
N LYS A 46 -5.69 -17.90 -7.15
CA LYS A 46 -7.11 -17.65 -7.35
C LYS A 46 -7.85 -17.60 -6.02
N VAL A 47 -8.81 -16.69 -5.91
CA VAL A 47 -9.70 -16.55 -4.76
C VAL A 47 -11.12 -16.93 -5.19
N LYS A 48 -11.72 -17.88 -4.48
CA LYS A 48 -13.10 -18.31 -4.71
C LYS A 48 -14.08 -17.22 -4.25
N PRO A 49 -15.30 -17.15 -4.84
CA PRO A 49 -16.34 -16.21 -4.41
C PRO A 49 -16.96 -16.56 -3.06
N PHE A 50 -16.79 -17.78 -2.59
CA PHE A 50 -17.23 -18.28 -1.28
C PHE A 50 -16.31 -19.39 -0.79
N TYR A 51 -16.29 -19.58 0.53
CA TYR A 51 -15.56 -20.64 1.23
C TYR A 51 -16.48 -21.34 2.20
N ARG A 52 -16.29 -22.65 2.38
CA ARG A 52 -17.09 -23.52 3.24
C ARG A 52 -16.19 -24.24 4.24
N LYS A 53 -16.80 -25.00 5.16
CA LYS A 53 -16.06 -25.70 6.22
C LYS A 53 -14.99 -26.66 5.67
N GLU A 54 -15.29 -27.34 4.58
CA GLU A 54 -14.35 -28.24 3.92
C GLU A 54 -13.09 -27.53 3.37
N ASP A 55 -13.13 -26.25 3.11
CA ASP A 55 -11.96 -25.46 2.72
C ASP A 55 -10.95 -25.28 3.87
N LEU A 56 -11.31 -25.63 5.11
CA LEU A 56 -10.37 -25.69 6.25
C LEU A 56 -9.72 -27.06 6.43
N GLU A 57 -10.20 -28.08 5.76
CA GLU A 57 -9.69 -29.44 5.94
C GLU A 57 -8.22 -29.52 5.54
N GLY A 58 -7.38 -30.04 6.44
CA GLY A 58 -5.94 -30.13 6.25
C GLY A 58 -5.13 -28.85 6.51
N LEU A 59 -5.78 -27.72 6.83
CA LEU A 59 -5.08 -26.50 7.22
C LEU A 59 -4.65 -26.58 8.69
N LYS A 60 -3.34 -26.51 8.94
CA LYS A 60 -2.76 -26.49 10.30
C LYS A 60 -2.89 -25.14 11.01
N THR A 61 -3.27 -24.09 10.27
CA THR A 61 -3.38 -22.72 10.80
C THR A 61 -4.50 -22.56 11.82
N THR A 62 -5.53 -23.43 11.77
CA THR A 62 -6.67 -23.42 12.66
C THR A 62 -6.36 -23.90 14.08
N ASP A 63 -5.26 -24.65 14.27
CA ASP A 63 -4.85 -25.20 15.55
C ASP A 63 -3.94 -24.24 16.36
N ALA A 64 -3.49 -23.15 15.75
CA ALA A 64 -2.60 -22.18 16.37
C ALA A 64 -3.29 -21.38 17.48
N LEU A 65 -2.55 -21.11 18.56
CA LEU A 65 -3.02 -20.28 19.68
C LEU A 65 -2.27 -18.93 19.70
N PRO A 66 -2.91 -17.84 20.20
CA PRO A 66 -2.26 -16.55 20.34
C PRO A 66 -0.99 -16.60 21.21
N GLY A 67 0.08 -15.96 20.76
CA GLY A 67 1.35 -15.87 21.47
C GLY A 67 2.12 -17.18 21.59
N GLU A 68 1.70 -18.25 20.89
CA GLU A 68 2.39 -19.54 20.86
C GLU A 68 3.05 -19.77 19.50
N PHE A 69 4.18 -20.49 19.53
CA PHE A 69 4.90 -20.87 18.32
C PHE A 69 3.96 -21.65 17.36
N PRO A 70 3.95 -21.33 16.05
CA PRO A 70 4.80 -20.43 15.29
C PRO A 70 4.30 -18.97 15.21
N TYR A 71 3.58 -18.45 16.18
CA TYR A 71 3.13 -17.06 16.32
C TYR A 71 2.18 -16.57 15.20
N LEU A 72 1.58 -17.47 14.48
CA LEU A 72 0.66 -17.14 13.39
C LEU A 72 -0.44 -16.18 13.83
N ARG A 73 -1.00 -16.40 15.03
CA ARG A 73 -2.07 -15.58 15.60
C ARG A 73 -1.59 -14.37 16.41
N GLY A 74 -0.33 -13.99 16.28
CA GLY A 74 0.26 -12.84 16.97
C GLY A 74 1.27 -13.22 18.04
N ASN A 75 2.07 -12.21 18.44
CA ASN A 75 3.13 -12.35 19.43
C ASN A 75 2.60 -12.30 20.89
N LYS A 76 1.40 -11.77 21.10
CA LYS A 76 0.79 -11.45 22.41
C LYS A 76 -0.25 -12.49 22.78
N LYS A 77 -0.53 -12.64 24.09
CA LYS A 77 -1.51 -13.60 24.64
C LYS A 77 -2.75 -12.93 25.20
N ASP A 78 -2.63 -11.73 25.76
CA ASP A 78 -3.64 -11.14 26.64
C ASP A 78 -4.44 -9.99 25.97
N ASN A 79 -3.81 -9.29 25.05
CA ASN A 79 -4.40 -8.14 24.35
C ASN A 79 -3.79 -7.98 22.96
N ASN A 80 -4.36 -7.08 22.16
CA ASN A 80 -3.87 -6.74 20.83
C ASN A 80 -3.33 -5.29 20.76
N GLU A 81 -2.83 -4.75 21.86
CA GLU A 81 -2.28 -3.39 21.89
C GLU A 81 -1.12 -3.23 20.93
N TRP A 82 -1.09 -2.10 20.23
CA TRP A 82 0.03 -1.68 19.40
C TRP A 82 0.47 -0.28 19.82
N LEU A 83 1.72 0.04 19.54
CA LEU A 83 2.26 1.37 19.80
C LEU A 83 1.92 2.32 18.64
N VAL A 84 1.38 3.49 19.00
CA VAL A 84 1.03 4.57 18.07
C VAL A 84 2.29 5.39 17.83
N ARG A 85 2.91 5.21 16.66
CA ARG A 85 4.18 5.86 16.32
C ARG A 85 3.98 7.11 15.47
N GLN A 86 4.76 8.14 15.78
CA GLN A 86 4.93 9.31 14.92
C GLN A 86 6.41 9.60 14.68
N GLU A 87 6.75 9.95 13.44
CA GLU A 87 8.10 10.33 13.04
C GLU A 87 8.34 11.83 13.26
N ILE A 88 9.53 12.18 13.73
CA ILE A 88 10.01 13.56 13.89
C ILE A 88 11.36 13.68 13.18
N ARG A 89 11.39 14.48 12.13
CA ARG A 89 12.65 14.90 11.53
C ARG A 89 13.28 16.00 12.38
N VAL A 90 14.48 15.77 12.87
CA VAL A 90 15.17 16.71 13.75
C VAL A 90 15.96 17.71 12.89
N ASP A 91 15.32 18.80 12.51
CA ASP A 91 15.97 19.93 11.85
C ASP A 91 16.53 20.92 12.87
N ASP A 92 15.80 21.18 13.94
CA ASP A 92 16.23 21.85 15.18
C ASP A 92 15.90 20.96 16.38
N VAL A 93 16.86 20.78 17.29
CA VAL A 93 16.73 19.86 18.42
C VAL A 93 15.70 20.31 19.46
N LYS A 94 15.58 21.62 19.69
CA LYS A 94 14.63 22.16 20.69
C LYS A 94 13.20 22.10 20.17
N GLU A 95 13.00 22.44 18.89
CA GLU A 95 11.69 22.31 18.24
C GLU A 95 11.25 20.84 18.19
N ALA A 96 12.17 19.93 17.87
CA ALA A 96 11.90 18.49 17.86
C ALA A 96 11.52 17.95 19.24
N ASN A 97 12.22 18.37 20.31
CA ASN A 97 11.86 18.02 21.68
C ASN A 97 10.49 18.58 22.07
N ALA A 98 10.23 19.85 21.80
CA ALA A 98 8.93 20.49 22.08
C ALA A 98 7.78 19.77 21.36
N LYS A 99 7.98 19.42 20.08
CA LYS A 99 7.02 18.61 19.31
C LYS A 99 6.84 17.22 19.91
N ALA A 100 7.92 16.55 20.32
CA ALA A 100 7.84 15.23 20.95
C ALA A 100 7.00 15.27 22.24
N LEU A 101 7.23 16.23 23.13
CA LEU A 101 6.47 16.39 24.37
C LEU A 101 5.00 16.72 24.09
N ASP A 102 4.72 17.55 23.08
CA ASP A 102 3.37 17.90 22.69
C ASP A 102 2.58 16.69 22.19
N ILE A 103 3.17 15.87 21.29
CA ILE A 103 2.47 14.71 20.71
C ILE A 103 2.33 13.54 21.69
N LEU A 104 3.26 13.36 22.63
CA LEU A 104 3.12 12.40 23.73
C LEU A 104 1.89 12.71 24.58
N ASN A 105 1.62 13.99 24.87
CA ASN A 105 0.40 14.41 25.55
C ASN A 105 -0.88 14.24 24.71
N LYS A 106 -0.75 13.84 23.45
CA LYS A 106 -1.85 13.65 22.48
C LYS A 106 -2.03 12.19 22.06
N GLY A 107 -1.52 11.23 22.85
CA GLY A 107 -1.75 9.81 22.66
C GLY A 107 -0.71 9.08 21.81
N ILE A 108 0.44 9.69 21.51
CA ILE A 108 1.60 8.98 20.95
C ILE A 108 2.32 8.27 22.09
N ASP A 109 2.72 7.03 21.87
CA ASP A 109 3.47 6.20 22.81
C ASP A 109 4.76 5.61 22.18
N SER A 110 5.00 5.91 20.91
CA SER A 110 6.24 5.57 20.18
C SER A 110 6.72 6.76 19.36
N LEU A 111 7.95 7.21 19.62
CA LEU A 111 8.61 8.30 18.89
C LEU A 111 9.67 7.73 17.95
N SER A 112 9.76 8.29 16.73
CA SER A 112 10.84 7.98 15.79
C SER A 112 11.56 9.27 15.39
N PHE A 113 12.83 9.39 15.79
CA PHE A 113 13.66 10.55 15.49
C PHE A 113 14.62 10.26 14.33
N HIS A 114 14.56 11.13 13.31
CA HIS A 114 15.59 11.17 12.29
C HIS A 114 16.62 12.22 12.64
N VAL A 115 17.81 11.78 13.13
CA VAL A 115 18.85 12.68 13.65
C VAL A 115 19.98 12.88 12.64
N LYS A 116 20.48 14.12 12.54
CA LYS A 116 21.61 14.47 11.68
C LYS A 116 22.93 14.04 12.34
N ALA A 117 23.68 13.17 11.67
CA ALA A 117 24.90 12.59 12.19
C ALA A 117 25.96 13.65 12.60
N LYS A 118 26.02 14.79 11.90
CA LYS A 118 27.00 15.87 12.17
C LYS A 118 26.77 16.60 13.49
N GLU A 119 25.56 16.57 14.00
CA GLU A 119 25.15 17.26 15.24
C GLU A 119 25.14 16.33 16.44
N LEU A 120 25.33 15.03 16.22
CA LEU A 120 25.20 13.99 17.23
C LEU A 120 26.30 14.07 18.28
N ASN A 121 25.92 14.34 19.52
CA ASN A 121 26.77 14.32 20.72
C ASN A 121 25.89 14.20 21.98
N ALA A 122 26.53 14.04 23.18
CA ALA A 122 25.80 13.85 24.43
C ALA A 122 24.86 15.02 24.78
N ALA A 123 25.29 16.26 24.56
CA ALA A 123 24.45 17.45 24.83
C ALA A 123 23.24 17.55 23.90
N TYR A 124 23.42 17.14 22.64
CA TYR A 124 22.32 17.06 21.66
C TYR A 124 21.26 16.06 22.12
N LEU A 125 21.66 14.84 22.55
CA LEU A 125 20.72 13.84 23.05
C LEU A 125 20.03 14.29 24.35
N GLU A 126 20.76 14.96 25.26
CA GLU A 126 20.17 15.53 26.47
C GLU A 126 19.06 16.55 26.14
N MET A 127 19.29 17.43 25.16
CA MET A 127 18.26 18.39 24.72
C MET A 127 17.10 17.70 23.99
N LEU A 128 17.39 16.72 23.12
CA LEU A 128 16.35 16.02 22.34
C LEU A 128 15.40 15.22 23.23
N LEU A 129 15.93 14.59 24.29
CA LEU A 129 15.18 13.69 25.16
C LEU A 129 14.80 14.33 26.51
N GLU A 130 15.02 15.64 26.68
CA GLU A 130 14.65 16.34 27.90
C GLU A 130 13.14 16.21 28.19
N GLY A 131 12.80 15.81 29.42
CA GLY A 131 11.40 15.66 29.85
C GLY A 131 10.69 14.40 29.33
N ILE A 132 11.32 13.59 28.49
CA ILE A 132 10.75 12.34 27.99
C ILE A 132 11.10 11.19 28.95
N CYS A 133 10.09 10.47 29.46
CA CYS A 133 10.26 9.26 30.25
C CYS A 133 10.56 8.06 29.33
N ALA A 134 11.83 7.69 29.20
CA ALA A 134 12.23 6.62 28.27
C ALA A 134 11.70 5.23 28.66
N GLU A 135 11.33 5.00 29.92
CA GLU A 135 10.69 3.74 30.36
C GLU A 135 9.21 3.64 29.98
N CYS A 136 8.59 4.77 29.61
CA CYS A 136 7.16 4.85 29.27
C CYS A 136 6.90 5.00 27.76
N VAL A 137 7.95 5.32 27.00
CA VAL A 137 7.86 5.66 25.58
C VAL A 137 8.86 4.81 24.77
N GLU A 138 8.38 4.20 23.69
CA GLU A 138 9.27 3.54 22.75
C GLU A 138 10.06 4.60 21.95
N LEU A 139 11.40 4.52 21.99
CA LEU A 139 12.27 5.49 21.35
C LEU A 139 13.03 4.86 20.16
N ASN A 140 12.70 5.32 18.96
CA ASN A 140 13.30 4.83 17.73
C ASN A 140 14.15 5.92 17.08
N PHE A 141 15.32 5.53 16.55
CA PHE A 141 16.25 6.47 15.95
C PHE A 141 16.70 6.01 14.57
N SER A 142 16.88 6.98 13.68
CA SER A 142 17.54 6.78 12.41
C SER A 142 18.59 7.86 12.17
N THR A 143 19.73 7.48 11.60
CA THR A 143 20.83 8.38 11.25
C THR A 143 21.60 7.82 10.05
N CYS A 144 22.66 8.51 9.63
CA CYS A 144 23.57 7.97 8.63
C CYS A 144 24.22 6.68 9.11
N GLN A 145 24.23 5.64 8.27
CA GLN A 145 24.68 4.28 8.61
C GLN A 145 26.08 4.21 9.24
N GLY A 146 26.99 5.14 8.89
CA GLY A 146 28.33 5.21 9.47
C GLY A 146 28.41 5.71 10.92
N HIS A 147 27.30 6.21 11.49
CA HIS A 147 27.25 6.79 12.84
C HIS A 147 26.27 6.07 13.77
N VAL A 148 25.76 4.90 13.36
CA VAL A 148 24.79 4.14 14.18
C VAL A 148 25.41 3.60 15.47
N VAL A 149 26.70 3.24 15.45
CA VAL A 149 27.42 2.75 16.65
C VAL A 149 27.69 3.90 17.62
N ASP A 150 28.06 5.08 17.10
CA ASP A 150 28.24 6.29 17.92
C ASP A 150 26.93 6.67 18.62
N LEU A 151 25.82 6.65 17.86
CA LEU A 151 24.48 6.89 18.40
C LEU A 151 24.11 5.86 19.49
N ALA A 152 24.40 4.58 19.27
CA ALA A 152 24.11 3.52 20.25
C ALA A 152 24.86 3.76 21.56
N ASN A 153 26.16 4.05 21.50
CA ASN A 153 26.99 4.34 22.67
C ASN A 153 26.46 5.56 23.44
N LEU A 154 26.16 6.65 22.73
CA LEU A 154 25.62 7.87 23.34
C LEU A 154 24.25 7.63 24.01
N LEU A 155 23.39 6.80 23.43
CA LEU A 155 22.09 6.44 24.02
C LEU A 155 22.26 5.62 25.30
N VAL A 156 23.15 4.61 25.29
CA VAL A 156 23.44 3.79 26.48
C VAL A 156 24.01 4.65 27.61
N GLU A 157 24.97 5.53 27.31
CA GLU A 157 25.54 6.47 28.30
C GLU A 157 24.47 7.41 28.86
N TYR A 158 23.59 7.95 27.99
CA TYR A 158 22.48 8.82 28.41
C TYR A 158 21.53 8.09 29.36
N PHE A 159 21.09 6.88 29.01
CA PHE A 159 20.16 6.12 29.84
C PHE A 159 20.76 5.72 31.19
N GLN A 160 22.02 5.31 31.20
CA GLN A 160 22.75 5.01 32.42
C GLN A 160 22.93 6.25 33.33
N LYS A 161 23.30 7.40 32.74
CA LYS A 161 23.44 8.67 33.45
C LYS A 161 22.11 9.14 34.07
N LYS A 162 20.98 8.89 33.39
CA LYS A 162 19.64 9.22 33.91
C LYS A 162 19.13 8.22 34.94
N GLY A 163 19.76 7.06 35.09
CA GLY A 163 19.38 6.03 36.05
C GLY A 163 18.15 5.21 35.65
N TYR A 164 17.85 5.12 34.38
CA TYR A 164 16.77 4.28 33.87
C TYR A 164 17.05 2.79 34.04
N ASP A 165 16.02 1.98 34.26
CA ASP A 165 16.10 0.52 34.17
C ASP A 165 16.23 0.09 32.70
N LEU A 166 17.45 -0.28 32.30
CA LEU A 166 17.75 -0.60 30.89
C LEU A 166 16.93 -1.78 30.33
N ASN A 167 16.39 -2.64 31.21
CA ASN A 167 15.52 -3.75 30.78
C ASN A 167 14.10 -3.32 30.42
N LYS A 168 13.70 -2.11 30.80
CA LYS A 168 12.39 -1.53 30.47
C LYS A 168 12.41 -0.61 29.25
N LEU A 169 13.60 -0.37 28.69
CA LEU A 169 13.74 0.53 27.57
C LEU A 169 13.46 -0.18 26.25
N HIS A 170 12.42 0.25 25.56
CA HIS A 170 12.03 -0.26 24.25
C HIS A 170 12.41 0.73 23.16
N GLY A 171 12.87 0.22 22.02
CA GLY A 171 13.20 1.09 20.91
C GLY A 171 13.94 0.41 19.77
N SER A 172 14.45 1.23 18.87
CA SER A 172 15.26 0.74 17.77
C SER A 172 16.26 1.78 17.26
N ILE A 173 17.33 1.29 16.65
CA ILE A 173 18.24 2.08 15.82
C ILE A 173 18.17 1.49 14.40
N ASN A 174 17.78 2.31 13.43
CA ASN A 174 17.59 1.83 12.06
C ASN A 174 18.94 1.62 11.37
N PHE A 175 19.41 0.37 11.34
CA PHE A 175 20.56 -0.03 10.57
C PHE A 175 20.18 -1.10 9.55
N ASP A 176 20.33 -0.75 8.26
CA ASP A 176 20.00 -1.60 7.12
C ASP A 176 20.83 -1.17 5.90
N TYR A 177 21.94 -1.86 5.67
CA TYR A 177 22.84 -1.52 4.57
C TYR A 177 22.31 -1.97 3.20
N LEU A 178 21.44 -3.00 3.14
CA LEU A 178 20.88 -3.52 1.91
C LEU A 178 19.81 -2.57 1.34
N ASN A 179 19.03 -1.92 2.20
CA ASN A 179 18.03 -0.94 1.77
C ASN A 179 18.64 0.18 0.89
N LYS A 180 19.85 0.60 1.20
CA LYS A 180 20.53 1.65 0.44
C LYS A 180 20.85 1.24 -1.00
N MET A 181 21.16 -0.04 -1.22
CA MET A 181 21.36 -0.59 -2.56
C MET A 181 20.06 -0.52 -3.37
N LEU A 182 18.94 -0.90 -2.77
CA LEU A 182 17.60 -0.86 -3.39
C LEU A 182 17.16 0.57 -3.75
N VAL A 183 17.37 1.52 -2.83
CA VAL A 183 16.90 2.91 -3.01
C VAL A 183 17.83 3.73 -3.90
N LYS A 184 19.14 3.66 -3.67
CA LYS A 184 20.13 4.53 -4.34
C LYS A 184 20.95 3.85 -5.43
N GLY A 185 20.87 2.53 -5.54
CA GLY A 185 21.73 1.78 -6.44
C GLY A 185 23.21 1.83 -6.06
N LYS A 186 23.55 2.09 -4.77
CA LYS A 186 24.93 2.20 -4.30
C LYS A 186 25.32 1.01 -3.46
N GLU A 187 26.27 0.21 -3.93
CA GLU A 187 26.84 -0.88 -3.19
C GLU A 187 27.87 -0.35 -2.16
N LYS A 188 27.70 -0.73 -0.90
CA LYS A 188 28.67 -0.43 0.17
C LYS A 188 29.33 -1.68 0.76
N GLY A 189 29.09 -2.83 0.15
CA GLY A 189 29.51 -4.12 0.69
C GLY A 189 28.70 -4.56 1.92
N ILE A 190 29.09 -5.68 2.46
CA ILE A 190 28.46 -6.26 3.65
C ILE A 190 29.08 -5.62 4.90
N LEU A 191 28.26 -4.97 5.71
CA LEU A 191 28.70 -4.24 6.91
C LEU A 191 28.55 -5.09 8.18
N VAL A 192 29.00 -6.35 8.15
CA VAL A 192 28.91 -7.28 9.30
C VAL A 192 29.62 -6.74 10.54
N ASP A 193 30.80 -6.15 10.38
CA ASP A 193 31.54 -5.60 11.52
C ASP A 193 30.80 -4.45 12.20
N THR A 194 30.12 -3.59 11.41
CA THR A 194 29.28 -2.53 11.95
C THR A 194 28.08 -3.11 12.69
N ALA A 195 27.42 -4.15 12.13
CA ALA A 195 26.32 -4.85 12.78
C ALA A 195 26.75 -5.49 14.11
N LYS A 196 27.92 -6.16 14.13
CA LYS A 196 28.51 -6.74 15.37
C LYS A 196 28.77 -5.66 16.40
N ALA A 197 29.42 -4.57 16.02
CA ALA A 197 29.71 -3.46 16.93
C ALA A 197 28.40 -2.84 17.47
N LEU A 198 27.38 -2.71 16.64
CA LEU A 198 26.08 -2.16 17.05
C LEU A 198 25.33 -3.08 18.01
N ILE A 199 25.33 -4.40 17.78
CA ILE A 199 24.76 -5.40 18.70
C ILE A 199 25.51 -5.38 20.03
N ALA A 200 26.84 -5.30 19.99
CA ALA A 200 27.69 -5.22 21.21
C ALA A 200 27.44 -3.93 21.99
N ALA A 201 27.35 -2.77 21.29
CA ALA A 201 27.07 -1.48 21.92
C ALA A 201 25.69 -1.45 22.61
N THR A 202 24.73 -2.18 22.09
CA THR A 202 23.36 -2.27 22.64
C THR A 202 23.11 -3.54 23.47
N ALA A 203 24.16 -4.23 23.92
CA ALA A 203 24.02 -5.44 24.75
C ALA A 203 23.29 -5.15 26.08
N ALA A 204 23.48 -3.95 26.64
CA ALA A 204 22.82 -3.51 27.87
C ALA A 204 21.32 -3.14 27.66
N LEU A 205 20.85 -3.08 26.42
CA LEU A 205 19.47 -2.74 26.04
C LEU A 205 18.82 -3.96 25.37
N PRO A 206 18.32 -4.94 26.13
CA PRO A 206 17.82 -6.20 25.56
C PRO A 206 16.63 -5.99 24.60
N GLU A 207 15.75 -5.03 24.88
CA GLU A 207 14.56 -4.74 24.10
C GLU A 207 14.78 -3.72 22.94
N TYR A 208 16.03 -3.29 22.72
CA TYR A 208 16.37 -2.48 21.54
C TYR A 208 16.67 -3.36 20.33
N ARG A 209 16.04 -3.05 19.22
CA ARG A 209 16.23 -3.71 17.93
C ARG A 209 17.08 -2.83 17.03
N VAL A 210 18.14 -3.41 16.50
CA VAL A 210 19.18 -2.61 15.84
C VAL A 210 19.53 -3.11 14.43
N ILE A 211 18.93 -4.21 14.00
CA ILE A 211 19.02 -4.71 12.63
C ILE A 211 17.63 -4.59 12.00
N ASN A 212 17.52 -3.86 10.91
CA ASN A 212 16.22 -3.59 10.29
C ASN A 212 16.10 -4.24 8.92
N VAL A 213 14.92 -4.77 8.64
CA VAL A 213 14.47 -5.21 7.33
C VAL A 213 13.42 -4.19 6.88
N ASN A 214 13.81 -3.26 6.00
CA ASN A 214 12.94 -2.17 5.55
C ASN A 214 12.10 -2.59 4.32
N ALA A 215 11.25 -3.61 4.47
CA ALA A 215 10.39 -4.13 3.42
C ALA A 215 9.35 -3.08 2.93
N LEU A 216 9.02 -2.09 3.75
CA LEU A 216 8.25 -0.90 3.36
C LEU A 216 8.77 -0.27 2.06
N THR A 217 10.08 -0.31 1.84
CA THR A 217 10.72 0.19 0.61
C THR A 217 10.20 -0.54 -0.63
N LEU A 218 10.02 -1.85 -0.55
CA LEU A 218 9.48 -2.68 -1.64
C LEU A 218 8.00 -2.35 -1.88
N ASN A 219 7.22 -2.22 -0.81
CA ASN A 219 5.81 -1.86 -0.86
C ASN A 219 5.61 -0.49 -1.54
N ASN A 220 6.35 0.53 -1.10
CA ASN A 220 6.30 1.87 -1.67
C ASN A 220 6.80 1.95 -3.12
N ALA A 221 7.57 0.96 -3.57
CA ALA A 221 7.98 0.79 -4.97
C ALA A 221 6.97 -0.03 -5.79
N GLY A 222 5.82 -0.41 -5.22
CA GLY A 222 4.75 -1.10 -5.93
C GLY A 222 4.85 -2.63 -5.97
N ALA A 223 5.66 -3.24 -5.12
CA ALA A 223 5.70 -4.70 -4.94
C ALA A 223 4.30 -5.26 -4.64
N TYR A 224 4.03 -6.47 -5.10
CA TYR A 224 2.88 -7.24 -4.65
C TYR A 224 3.11 -7.73 -3.22
N ILE A 225 2.03 -8.11 -2.52
CA ILE A 225 2.07 -8.50 -1.11
C ILE A 225 2.98 -9.71 -0.86
N TYR A 226 2.90 -10.75 -1.72
CA TYR A 226 3.77 -11.91 -1.62
C TYR A 226 5.24 -11.58 -1.88
N GLN A 227 5.52 -10.62 -2.77
CA GLN A 227 6.89 -10.17 -3.05
C GLN A 227 7.48 -9.43 -1.85
N GLU A 228 6.73 -8.49 -1.27
CA GLU A 228 7.14 -7.80 -0.06
C GLU A 228 7.49 -8.79 1.05
N LEU A 229 6.61 -9.77 1.30
CA LEU A 229 6.83 -10.77 2.33
C LEU A 229 7.99 -11.72 1.99
N GLY A 230 8.03 -12.30 0.80
CA GLY A 230 9.07 -13.25 0.39
C GLY A 230 10.46 -12.64 0.41
N TYR A 231 10.60 -11.44 -0.12
CA TYR A 231 11.87 -10.69 -0.06
C TYR A 231 12.22 -10.25 1.35
N ALA A 232 11.25 -9.87 2.19
CA ALA A 232 11.51 -9.53 3.59
C ALA A 232 12.06 -10.73 4.38
N LEU A 233 11.51 -11.93 4.14
CA LEU A 233 12.02 -13.17 4.75
C LEU A 233 13.45 -13.48 4.31
N ALA A 234 13.74 -13.39 3.01
CA ALA A 234 15.08 -13.59 2.48
C ALA A 234 16.07 -12.53 3.01
N TRP A 235 15.61 -11.28 3.12
CA TRP A 235 16.39 -10.19 3.69
C TRP A 235 16.73 -10.41 5.17
N GLY A 236 15.73 -10.83 5.97
CA GLY A 236 15.95 -11.22 7.36
C GLY A 236 16.87 -12.44 7.49
N ASN A 237 16.70 -13.45 6.64
CA ASN A 237 17.55 -14.65 6.61
C ASN A 237 19.00 -14.33 6.24
N GLU A 238 19.22 -13.40 5.31
CA GLU A 238 20.56 -12.90 4.97
C GLU A 238 21.30 -12.37 6.21
N TYR A 239 20.60 -11.56 7.04
CA TYR A 239 21.19 -11.08 8.31
C TYR A 239 21.41 -12.21 9.32
N MET A 240 20.47 -13.15 9.43
CA MET A 240 20.65 -14.32 10.30
C MET A 240 21.90 -15.11 9.89
N ASN A 241 22.05 -15.40 8.61
CA ASN A 241 23.16 -16.17 8.08
C ASN A 241 24.51 -15.48 8.31
N GLN A 242 24.66 -14.25 7.83
CA GLN A 242 25.91 -13.49 7.91
C GLN A 242 26.39 -13.26 9.36
N LEU A 243 25.46 -12.94 10.27
CA LEU A 243 25.81 -12.66 11.65
C LEU A 243 26.07 -13.94 12.47
N THR A 244 25.41 -15.04 12.13
CA THR A 244 25.69 -16.35 12.73
C THR A 244 27.07 -16.85 12.29
N GLU A 245 27.41 -16.74 11.00
CA GLU A 245 28.76 -17.03 10.49
C GLU A 245 29.85 -16.16 11.16
N ALA A 246 29.48 -14.92 11.49
CA ALA A 246 30.37 -14.00 12.24
C ALA A 246 30.46 -14.32 13.74
N GLY A 247 29.81 -15.40 14.22
CA GLY A 247 29.91 -15.92 15.58
C GLY A 247 28.97 -15.31 16.60
N ILE A 248 27.89 -14.64 16.17
CA ILE A 248 26.86 -14.15 17.11
C ILE A 248 25.79 -15.25 17.28
N PRO A 249 25.32 -15.54 18.51
CA PRO A 249 24.26 -16.51 18.74
C PRO A 249 22.97 -16.16 18.01
N ALA A 250 22.36 -17.13 17.33
CA ALA A 250 21.16 -16.94 16.53
C ALA A 250 19.99 -16.32 17.30
N ALA A 251 19.76 -16.74 18.55
CA ALA A 251 18.75 -16.17 19.42
C ALA A 251 18.96 -14.67 19.67
N THR A 252 20.23 -14.24 19.84
CA THR A 252 20.57 -12.82 20.01
C THR A 252 20.29 -12.03 18.73
N ILE A 253 20.69 -12.57 17.57
CA ILE A 253 20.45 -11.91 16.27
C ILE A 253 18.95 -11.71 16.04
N ALA A 254 18.17 -12.79 16.18
CA ALA A 254 16.74 -12.78 15.95
C ALA A 254 16.00 -11.74 16.82
N GLN A 255 16.39 -11.61 18.11
CA GLN A 255 15.85 -10.61 19.03
C GLN A 255 16.22 -9.17 18.65
N LYS A 256 17.32 -8.97 17.92
CA LYS A 256 17.78 -7.64 17.47
C LYS A 256 17.22 -7.24 16.10
N ILE A 257 16.51 -8.14 15.39
CA ILE A 257 15.89 -7.86 14.10
C ILE A 257 14.50 -7.24 14.29
N LYS A 258 14.20 -6.22 13.48
CA LYS A 258 12.89 -5.58 13.32
C LYS A 258 12.51 -5.52 11.86
N PHE A 259 11.28 -5.85 11.56
CA PHE A 259 10.70 -5.74 10.23
C PHE A 259 9.84 -4.48 10.13
N ASN A 260 10.11 -3.65 9.13
CA ASN A 260 9.29 -2.50 8.77
C ASN A 260 8.53 -2.85 7.48
N PHE A 261 7.22 -3.07 7.58
CA PHE A 261 6.35 -3.43 6.45
C PHE A 261 5.47 -2.27 6.00
N GLY A 262 5.14 -2.23 4.72
CA GLY A 262 4.06 -1.40 4.21
C GLY A 262 2.69 -2.03 4.46
N ILE A 263 1.65 -1.22 4.44
CA ILE A 263 0.26 -1.68 4.48
C ILE A 263 -0.40 -1.14 3.21
N SER A 264 -0.74 -2.03 2.29
CA SER A 264 -1.43 -1.68 1.06
C SER A 264 -2.96 -1.65 1.23
N SER A 265 -3.66 -1.24 0.18
CA SER A 265 -5.13 -1.12 0.21
C SER A 265 -5.89 -2.45 0.19
N ASN A 266 -5.21 -3.59 0.02
CA ASN A 266 -5.87 -4.89 -0.07
C ASN A 266 -6.10 -5.51 1.31
N TYR A 267 -7.13 -5.07 1.98
CA TYR A 267 -7.45 -5.29 3.40
C TYR A 267 -7.23 -6.72 3.92
N PHE A 268 -7.86 -7.71 3.28
CA PHE A 268 -7.80 -9.09 3.76
C PHE A 268 -6.48 -9.80 3.43
N LEU A 269 -5.87 -9.43 2.32
CA LEU A 269 -4.54 -9.95 1.96
C LEU A 269 -3.45 -9.39 2.86
N GLU A 270 -3.59 -8.15 3.34
CA GLU A 270 -2.68 -7.58 4.35
C GLU A 270 -2.79 -8.31 5.70
N ILE A 271 -3.99 -8.63 6.16
CA ILE A 271 -4.17 -9.47 7.35
C ILE A 271 -3.47 -10.82 7.16
N ALA A 272 -3.67 -11.45 6.01
CA ALA A 272 -3.04 -12.73 5.68
C ALA A 272 -1.50 -12.63 5.61
N LYS A 273 -0.95 -11.53 5.07
CA LYS A 273 0.49 -11.26 5.03
C LYS A 273 1.14 -11.30 6.39
N PHE A 274 0.61 -10.56 7.35
CA PHE A 274 1.18 -10.51 8.70
C PHE A 274 1.05 -11.83 9.46
N ARG A 275 -0.05 -12.55 9.28
CA ARG A 275 -0.23 -13.91 9.83
C ARG A 275 0.78 -14.89 9.23
N ALA A 276 0.90 -14.93 7.91
CA ALA A 276 1.87 -15.75 7.19
C ALA A 276 3.32 -15.39 7.54
N GLY A 277 3.62 -14.10 7.60
CA GLY A 277 4.96 -13.59 7.90
C GLY A 277 5.48 -14.06 9.25
N ARG A 278 4.67 -13.95 10.31
CA ARG A 278 5.07 -14.44 11.65
C ARG A 278 5.36 -15.93 11.66
N MET A 279 4.49 -16.73 11.03
CA MET A 279 4.65 -18.18 10.97
C MET A 279 5.94 -18.56 10.23
N LEU A 280 6.14 -18.04 9.03
CA LEU A 280 7.30 -18.37 8.20
C LEU A 280 8.60 -17.90 8.83
N TRP A 281 8.61 -16.69 9.40
CA TRP A 281 9.77 -16.19 10.11
C TRP A 281 10.13 -17.03 11.35
N ALA A 282 9.12 -17.45 12.09
CA ALA A 282 9.33 -18.31 13.26
C ALA A 282 9.98 -19.64 12.87
N ASP A 283 9.57 -20.23 11.74
CA ASP A 283 10.17 -21.47 11.23
C ASP A 283 11.61 -21.25 10.73
N ILE A 284 11.87 -20.14 10.03
CA ILE A 284 13.23 -19.76 9.62
C ILE A 284 14.15 -19.64 10.84
N VAL A 285 13.77 -18.81 11.83
CA VAL A 285 14.60 -18.62 13.03
C VAL A 285 14.79 -19.93 13.79
N ASN A 286 13.73 -20.75 13.92
CA ASN A 286 13.79 -22.03 14.62
C ASN A 286 14.84 -22.99 14.00
N SER A 287 15.14 -22.86 12.71
CA SER A 287 16.18 -23.66 12.04
C SER A 287 17.62 -23.29 12.47
N TYR A 288 17.80 -22.08 13.00
CA TYR A 288 19.09 -21.57 13.51
C TYR A 288 19.27 -21.76 15.01
N LEU A 289 18.17 -21.96 15.78
CA LEU A 289 18.23 -22.06 17.23
C LEU A 289 18.90 -23.37 17.66
N ALA A 290 19.75 -23.27 18.70
CA ALA A 290 20.35 -24.43 19.33
C ALA A 290 19.36 -25.17 20.25
N GLU A 291 19.65 -26.41 20.57
CA GLU A 291 18.86 -27.18 21.53
C GLU A 291 18.87 -26.48 22.91
N GLY A 292 17.68 -26.18 23.44
CA GLY A 292 17.50 -25.45 24.70
C GLY A 292 17.28 -23.94 24.56
N ASP A 293 17.44 -23.37 23.37
CA ASP A 293 17.10 -21.96 23.11
C ASP A 293 15.59 -21.71 23.24
N CYS A 294 15.24 -20.54 23.79
CA CYS A 294 13.84 -20.15 23.86
C CYS A 294 13.28 -19.84 22.47
N LYS A 295 12.23 -20.54 22.05
CA LYS A 295 11.47 -20.23 20.82
C LYS A 295 10.90 -18.80 20.80
N CYS A 296 10.88 -18.13 21.94
CA CYS A 296 10.47 -16.72 22.03
C CYS A 296 11.36 -15.79 21.18
N ALA A 297 12.61 -16.17 20.91
CA ALA A 297 13.50 -15.45 20.00
C ALA A 297 12.97 -15.43 18.54
N ALA A 298 12.13 -16.39 18.17
CA ALA A 298 11.56 -16.51 16.83
C ALA A 298 10.33 -15.61 16.59
N LYS A 299 9.93 -14.77 17.56
CA LYS A 299 8.87 -13.79 17.38
C LYS A 299 9.29 -12.71 16.39
N MET A 300 8.52 -12.54 15.31
CA MET A 300 8.73 -11.46 14.35
C MET A 300 8.27 -10.14 14.95
N HIS A 301 9.17 -9.20 15.18
CA HIS A 301 8.80 -7.86 15.62
C HIS A 301 8.46 -6.98 14.42
N ILE A 302 7.22 -6.49 14.36
CA ILE A 302 6.64 -5.82 13.20
C ILE A 302 6.30 -4.37 13.52
N HIS A 303 6.95 -3.45 12.80
CA HIS A 303 6.45 -2.10 12.61
C HIS A 303 5.77 -2.01 11.24
N ALA A 304 4.57 -1.43 11.18
CA ALA A 304 3.84 -1.25 9.94
C ALA A 304 3.59 0.23 9.64
N GLU A 305 3.70 0.62 8.37
CA GLU A 305 3.39 1.98 7.90
C GLU A 305 2.42 1.91 6.72
N THR A 306 1.40 2.78 6.70
CA THR A 306 0.48 2.85 5.57
C THR A 306 1.21 3.24 4.28
N SER A 307 0.84 2.61 3.17
CA SER A 307 1.58 2.71 1.90
C SER A 307 1.53 4.10 1.28
N SER A 308 2.67 4.61 0.87
CA SER A 308 2.73 5.83 0.06
C SER A 308 2.40 5.58 -1.43
N PHE A 309 2.46 4.33 -1.90
CA PHE A 309 2.22 3.98 -3.30
C PHE A 309 0.80 4.32 -3.77
N ASN A 310 -0.20 4.20 -2.87
CA ASN A 310 -1.61 4.45 -3.18
C ASN A 310 -2.06 5.89 -2.89
N LEU A 311 -1.21 6.76 -2.34
CA LEU A 311 -1.56 8.16 -2.07
C LEU A 311 -1.73 8.94 -3.38
N THR A 312 -2.67 9.89 -3.37
CA THR A 312 -3.01 10.73 -4.52
C THR A 312 -2.88 12.21 -4.20
N VAL A 313 -2.55 13.03 -5.20
CA VAL A 313 -2.52 14.50 -5.12
C VAL A 313 -3.92 15.06 -5.26
N PHE A 314 -4.69 14.53 -6.22
CA PHE A 314 -6.09 14.91 -6.43
C PHE A 314 -7.01 14.13 -5.51
N ASP A 315 -8.09 14.78 -5.10
CA ASP A 315 -9.03 14.26 -4.10
C ASP A 315 -8.33 13.74 -2.84
N SER A 316 -7.39 14.55 -2.36
CA SER A 316 -6.40 14.17 -1.34
C SER A 316 -7.03 13.75 0.00
N TYR A 317 -8.24 14.23 0.34
CA TYR A 317 -8.94 13.78 1.53
C TYR A 317 -9.40 12.32 1.46
N VAL A 318 -9.52 11.72 0.27
CA VAL A 318 -9.76 10.28 0.13
C VAL A 318 -8.56 9.47 0.63
N ASN A 319 -7.35 10.05 0.70
CA ASN A 319 -6.21 9.41 1.34
C ASN A 319 -6.46 9.10 2.83
N LEU A 320 -7.26 9.91 3.55
CA LEU A 320 -7.67 9.62 4.93
C LEU A 320 -8.47 8.31 5.01
N LEU A 321 -9.35 8.06 4.02
CA LEU A 321 -10.14 6.84 3.98
C LEU A 321 -9.28 5.62 3.64
N ARG A 322 -8.30 5.80 2.73
CA ARG A 322 -7.34 4.74 2.37
C ARG A 322 -6.50 4.35 3.58
N THR A 323 -5.83 5.32 4.20
CA THR A 323 -4.95 5.06 5.34
C THR A 323 -5.71 4.53 6.56
N GLN A 324 -7.00 4.90 6.73
CA GLN A 324 -7.85 4.32 7.77
C GLN A 324 -8.07 2.82 7.56
N THR A 325 -8.44 2.39 6.35
CA THR A 325 -8.66 0.97 6.07
C THR A 325 -7.35 0.16 6.09
N GLU A 326 -6.25 0.75 5.65
CA GLU A 326 -4.91 0.18 5.77
C GLU A 326 -4.54 -0.03 7.25
N ALA A 327 -4.69 1.00 8.09
CA ALA A 327 -4.43 0.93 9.53
C ALA A 327 -5.31 -0.12 10.24
N MET A 328 -6.59 -0.24 9.84
CA MET A 328 -7.49 -1.27 10.35
C MET A 328 -6.96 -2.67 10.08
N SER A 329 -6.49 -2.95 8.87
CA SER A 329 -5.96 -4.28 8.51
C SER A 329 -4.74 -4.66 9.34
N ALA A 330 -3.82 -3.71 9.56
CA ALA A 330 -2.63 -3.91 10.39
C ALA A 330 -2.96 -4.10 11.87
N ALA A 331 -3.90 -3.32 12.40
CA ALA A 331 -4.37 -3.46 13.79
C ALA A 331 -4.98 -4.84 14.04
N LEU A 332 -5.89 -5.29 13.16
CA LEU A 332 -6.50 -6.62 13.25
C LEU A 332 -5.49 -7.75 13.06
N ALA A 333 -4.46 -7.52 12.25
CA ALA A 333 -3.38 -8.48 12.04
C ALA A 333 -2.37 -8.55 13.20
N GLY A 334 -2.45 -7.65 14.19
CA GLY A 334 -1.66 -7.72 15.42
C GLY A 334 -0.21 -7.28 15.27
N VAL A 335 0.04 -6.16 14.59
CA VAL A 335 1.37 -5.53 14.51
C VAL A 335 1.81 -4.99 15.87
N ASP A 336 3.13 -4.81 16.08
CA ASP A 336 3.66 -4.34 17.37
C ASP A 336 3.62 -2.81 17.46
N SER A 337 3.83 -2.11 16.36
CA SER A 337 3.70 -0.65 16.27
C SER A 337 3.26 -0.22 14.87
N MET A 338 2.67 0.96 14.76
CA MET A 338 2.16 1.46 13.48
C MET A 338 2.38 2.95 13.31
N THR A 339 2.68 3.36 12.09
CA THR A 339 2.66 4.76 11.62
C THR A 339 1.60 4.90 10.53
N VAL A 340 0.70 5.86 10.68
CA VAL A 340 -0.22 6.29 9.63
C VAL A 340 0.37 7.50 8.93
N VAL A 341 0.52 7.40 7.62
CA VAL A 341 1.05 8.49 6.80
C VAL A 341 -0.01 9.59 6.65
N PRO A 342 0.33 10.86 6.89
CA PRO A 342 -0.58 11.98 6.66
C PRO A 342 -1.07 12.07 5.21
N PHE A 343 -2.33 12.47 5.04
CA PHE A 343 -3.02 12.46 3.74
C PHE A 343 -2.39 13.37 2.68
N ASP A 344 -1.67 14.40 3.11
CA ASP A 344 -1.02 15.42 2.29
C ASP A 344 0.42 15.08 1.89
N LYS A 345 1.01 14.04 2.45
CA LYS A 345 2.43 13.65 2.21
C LYS A 345 2.79 13.45 0.73
N ALA A 346 1.80 13.22 -0.14
CA ALA A 346 2.03 13.07 -1.57
C ALA A 346 2.42 14.38 -2.29
N TYR A 347 2.11 15.55 -1.71
CA TYR A 347 2.27 16.85 -2.37
C TYR A 347 2.81 17.98 -1.48
N GLU A 348 2.86 17.79 -0.16
CA GLU A 348 3.47 18.78 0.74
C GLU A 348 4.11 18.12 1.96
N THR A 349 4.95 18.86 2.67
CA THR A 349 5.45 18.42 3.99
C THR A 349 4.30 18.45 4.97
N PRO A 350 3.99 17.32 5.66
CA PRO A 350 2.92 17.27 6.64
C PRO A 350 3.05 18.35 7.72
N ASN A 351 1.91 18.86 8.14
CA ASN A 351 1.79 19.88 9.19
C ASN A 351 1.00 19.34 10.39
N ASP A 352 0.88 20.15 11.45
CA ASP A 352 0.21 19.73 12.69
C ASP A 352 -1.23 19.25 12.48
N PHE A 353 -1.94 19.79 11.48
CA PHE A 353 -3.30 19.38 11.17
C PHE A 353 -3.35 17.98 10.55
N SER A 354 -2.56 17.76 9.51
CA SER A 354 -2.53 16.47 8.81
C SER A 354 -1.93 15.35 9.68
N GLU A 355 -0.88 15.65 10.45
CA GLU A 355 -0.30 14.73 11.42
C GLU A 355 -1.29 14.38 12.55
N ARG A 356 -2.08 15.36 13.02
CA ARG A 356 -3.14 15.11 14.01
C ARG A 356 -4.18 14.15 13.48
N LEU A 357 -4.63 14.32 12.23
CA LEU A 357 -5.60 13.40 11.63
C LEU A 357 -5.03 12.00 11.51
N ALA A 358 -3.80 11.86 11.04
CA ALA A 358 -3.12 10.57 10.91
C ALA A 358 -3.00 9.83 12.26
N ARG A 359 -2.62 10.56 13.32
CA ARG A 359 -2.57 10.00 14.68
C ARG A 359 -3.96 9.58 15.16
N ASN A 360 -4.95 10.45 14.98
CA ASN A 360 -6.31 10.21 15.46
C ASN A 360 -6.96 9.01 14.77
N GLN A 361 -6.56 8.64 13.55
CA GLN A 361 -7.01 7.41 12.90
C GLN A 361 -6.66 6.18 13.75
N GLN A 362 -5.45 6.09 14.29
CA GLN A 362 -5.05 4.99 15.16
C GLN A 362 -5.74 5.03 16.51
N LEU A 363 -5.84 6.23 17.12
CA LEU A 363 -6.52 6.40 18.41
C LEU A 363 -8.01 6.04 18.33
N LEU A 364 -8.68 6.36 17.22
CA LEU A 364 -10.05 5.95 16.97
C LEU A 364 -10.19 4.41 16.94
N LEU A 365 -9.25 3.71 16.28
CA LEU A 365 -9.24 2.24 16.25
C LEU A 365 -9.02 1.64 17.64
N LYS A 366 -8.20 2.28 18.48
CA LYS A 366 -7.83 1.81 19.80
C LYS A 366 -8.91 2.15 20.83
N GLU A 367 -9.30 3.42 20.95
CA GLU A 367 -10.12 3.94 22.05
C GLU A 367 -11.63 3.84 21.80
N GLU A 368 -12.08 3.98 20.53
CA GLU A 368 -13.51 3.93 20.18
C GLU A 368 -13.91 2.58 19.57
N SER A 369 -13.08 2.01 18.72
CA SER A 369 -13.37 0.74 18.03
C SER A 369 -12.88 -0.50 18.77
N HIS A 370 -12.04 -0.32 19.79
CA HIS A 370 -11.51 -1.36 20.69
C HIS A 370 -10.82 -2.54 19.99
N PHE A 371 -10.09 -2.27 18.91
CA PHE A 371 -9.33 -3.29 18.18
C PHE A 371 -8.14 -3.85 18.99
N ASP A 372 -7.73 -3.14 20.01
CA ASP A 372 -6.70 -3.53 20.98
C ASP A 372 -7.14 -4.63 21.94
N LYS A 373 -8.44 -4.93 22.04
CA LYS A 373 -9.00 -5.89 23.00
C LYS A 373 -9.08 -7.33 22.48
N VAL A 374 -8.99 -7.55 21.17
CA VAL A 374 -9.19 -8.86 20.55
C VAL A 374 -7.99 -9.26 19.69
N ILE A 375 -7.37 -10.39 20.04
CA ILE A 375 -6.24 -10.95 19.30
C ILE A 375 -6.77 -11.76 18.12
N ASP A 376 -6.26 -11.44 16.91
CA ASP A 376 -6.52 -12.16 15.67
C ASP A 376 -8.00 -12.55 15.48
N PRO A 377 -8.92 -11.58 15.41
CA PRO A 377 -10.35 -11.85 15.24
C PRO A 377 -10.66 -12.50 13.88
N ALA A 378 -9.69 -12.51 12.96
CA ALA A 378 -9.79 -13.16 11.66
C ALA A 378 -9.60 -14.69 11.72
N ALA A 379 -9.10 -15.23 12.83
CA ALA A 379 -8.86 -16.66 13.00
C ALA A 379 -10.15 -17.49 12.87
N GLY A 380 -10.06 -18.63 12.18
CA GLY A 380 -11.19 -19.52 11.93
C GLY A 380 -12.10 -19.06 10.78
N SER A 381 -11.89 -17.88 10.20
CA SER A 381 -12.54 -17.48 8.96
C SER A 381 -12.05 -18.37 7.82
N TYR A 382 -12.96 -19.11 7.19
CA TYR A 382 -12.63 -19.96 6.03
C TYR A 382 -11.83 -19.22 4.97
N TYR A 383 -12.21 -17.97 4.72
CA TYR A 383 -11.58 -17.09 3.74
C TYR A 383 -10.16 -16.70 4.17
N ILE A 384 -9.99 -16.15 5.38
CA ILE A 384 -8.69 -15.63 5.84
C ILE A 384 -7.68 -16.77 6.05
N GLU A 385 -8.10 -17.92 6.57
CA GLU A 385 -7.20 -19.07 6.70
C GLU A 385 -6.65 -19.51 5.35
N ASN A 386 -7.51 -19.61 4.32
CA ASN A 386 -7.08 -19.95 2.96
C ASN A 386 -6.19 -18.88 2.34
N LEU A 387 -6.48 -17.58 2.53
CA LEU A 387 -5.60 -16.50 2.09
C LEU A 387 -4.24 -16.57 2.77
N THR A 388 -4.21 -16.83 4.10
CA THR A 388 -2.97 -16.95 4.87
C THR A 388 -2.06 -18.04 4.29
N VAL A 389 -2.61 -19.23 4.03
CA VAL A 389 -1.85 -20.34 3.44
C VAL A 389 -1.40 -20.02 2.01
N SER A 390 -2.27 -19.39 1.21
CA SER A 390 -1.94 -19.02 -0.17
C SER A 390 -0.81 -18.00 -0.26
N ILE A 391 -0.87 -16.94 0.56
CA ILE A 391 0.21 -15.94 0.65
C ILE A 391 1.49 -16.58 1.20
N ALA A 392 1.38 -17.39 2.26
CA ALA A 392 2.53 -18.09 2.82
C ALA A 392 3.25 -18.94 1.77
N LYS A 393 2.48 -19.67 0.95
CA LYS A 393 3.05 -20.49 -0.12
C LYS A 393 3.79 -19.65 -1.16
N GLN A 394 3.17 -18.57 -1.67
CA GLN A 394 3.78 -17.72 -2.69
C GLN A 394 5.05 -17.02 -2.16
N ALA A 395 4.99 -16.52 -0.92
CA ALA A 395 6.14 -15.88 -0.29
C ALA A 395 7.27 -16.87 -0.01
N TRP A 396 6.93 -18.09 0.39
CA TRP A 396 7.91 -19.16 0.63
C TRP A 396 8.58 -19.64 -0.65
N ASP A 397 7.81 -19.85 -1.71
CA ASP A 397 8.33 -20.24 -3.02
C ASP A 397 9.32 -19.16 -3.52
N LEU A 398 9.00 -17.87 -3.33
CA LEU A 398 9.91 -16.76 -3.68
C LEU A 398 11.15 -16.72 -2.78
N PHE A 399 10.98 -16.93 -1.47
CA PHE A 399 12.08 -17.01 -0.51
C PHE A 399 13.08 -18.10 -0.95
N LEU A 400 12.60 -19.30 -1.21
CA LEU A 400 13.47 -20.41 -1.66
C LEU A 400 14.19 -20.09 -2.97
N ALA A 401 13.51 -19.46 -3.93
CA ALA A 401 14.13 -19.06 -5.19
C ALA A 401 15.28 -18.07 -4.99
N VAL A 402 15.14 -17.13 -4.03
CA VAL A 402 16.20 -16.18 -3.68
C VAL A 402 17.37 -16.88 -2.99
N GLU A 403 17.09 -17.83 -2.09
CA GLU A 403 18.14 -18.59 -1.41
C GLU A 403 18.92 -19.50 -2.39
N ASP A 404 18.24 -20.14 -3.32
CA ASP A 404 18.85 -20.97 -4.37
C ASP A 404 19.78 -20.14 -5.30
N GLU A 405 19.55 -18.84 -5.41
CA GLU A 405 20.38 -17.90 -6.18
C GLU A 405 21.56 -17.31 -5.38
N GLY A 406 21.74 -17.73 -4.15
CA GLY A 406 22.85 -17.29 -3.27
C GLY A 406 22.47 -16.23 -2.24
N GLY A 407 21.18 -16.08 -1.94
CA GLY A 407 20.65 -15.21 -0.89
C GLY A 407 20.28 -13.80 -1.37
N PHE A 408 19.72 -13.04 -0.44
CA PHE A 408 19.14 -11.73 -0.76
C PHE A 408 20.17 -10.70 -1.24
N TYR A 409 21.36 -10.67 -0.61
CA TYR A 409 22.43 -9.76 -1.02
C TYR A 409 22.87 -10.02 -2.47
N ALA A 410 23.04 -11.30 -2.84
CA ALA A 410 23.40 -11.66 -4.21
C ALA A 410 22.32 -11.26 -5.22
N ALA A 411 21.05 -11.49 -4.89
CA ALA A 411 19.92 -11.12 -5.72
C ALA A 411 19.79 -9.60 -5.92
N VAL A 412 19.99 -8.81 -4.85
CA VAL A 412 20.00 -7.32 -4.94
C VAL A 412 21.18 -6.83 -5.76
N LYS A 413 22.38 -7.41 -5.56
CA LYS A 413 23.58 -7.06 -6.31
C LYS A 413 23.45 -7.36 -7.80
N ALA A 414 22.80 -8.47 -8.13
CA ALA A 414 22.48 -8.83 -9.52
C ALA A 414 21.33 -8.00 -10.12
N GLY A 415 20.64 -7.16 -9.33
CA GLY A 415 19.52 -6.34 -9.78
C GLY A 415 18.19 -7.08 -9.90
N LYS A 416 18.13 -8.37 -9.56
CA LYS A 416 16.95 -9.23 -9.77
C LYS A 416 15.75 -8.79 -8.93
N VAL A 417 15.97 -8.40 -7.67
CA VAL A 417 14.91 -7.89 -6.79
C VAL A 417 14.33 -6.60 -7.36
N GLN A 418 15.19 -5.68 -7.79
CA GLN A 418 14.78 -4.40 -8.37
C GLN A 418 14.03 -4.60 -9.67
N GLU A 419 14.49 -5.50 -10.54
CA GLU A 419 13.83 -5.83 -11.80
C GLU A 419 12.43 -6.40 -11.57
N ALA A 420 12.29 -7.35 -10.65
CA ALA A 420 11.00 -7.97 -10.33
C ALA A 420 10.00 -6.97 -9.75
N VAL A 421 10.44 -6.12 -8.80
CA VAL A 421 9.56 -5.12 -8.19
C VAL A 421 9.21 -4.01 -9.18
N ASN A 422 10.16 -3.53 -9.99
CA ASN A 422 9.91 -2.54 -11.02
C ASN A 422 8.97 -3.08 -12.11
N ALA A 423 9.02 -4.37 -12.43
CA ALA A 423 8.07 -5.02 -13.32
C ALA A 423 6.65 -5.03 -12.72
N SER A 424 6.52 -5.30 -11.42
CA SER A 424 5.24 -5.21 -10.71
C SER A 424 4.69 -3.78 -10.68
N ASN A 425 5.54 -2.79 -10.39
CA ASN A 425 5.19 -1.37 -10.47
C ASN A 425 4.61 -1.03 -11.86
N LYS A 426 5.33 -1.38 -12.92
CA LYS A 426 4.88 -1.15 -14.30
C LYS A 426 3.55 -1.85 -14.61
N ALA A 427 3.37 -3.10 -14.18
CA ALA A 427 2.13 -3.84 -14.39
C ALA A 427 0.93 -3.18 -13.67
N ARG A 428 1.16 -2.64 -12.47
CA ARG A 428 0.16 -1.88 -11.71
C ARG A 428 -0.20 -0.57 -12.41
N HIS A 429 0.78 0.18 -12.93
CA HIS A 429 0.52 1.37 -13.75
C HIS A 429 -0.32 1.04 -14.98
N GLU A 430 -0.03 -0.06 -15.69
CA GLU A 430 -0.84 -0.53 -16.80
C GLU A 430 -2.27 -0.92 -16.39
N ALA A 431 -2.42 -1.51 -15.19
CA ALA A 431 -3.73 -1.84 -14.64
C ALA A 431 -4.54 -0.58 -14.27
N VAL A 432 -3.89 0.42 -13.68
CA VAL A 432 -4.48 1.74 -13.38
C VAL A 432 -4.87 2.46 -14.67
N ALA A 433 -4.01 2.47 -15.69
CA ALA A 433 -4.28 3.08 -16.99
C ALA A 433 -5.53 2.52 -17.68
N LYS A 434 -5.82 1.23 -17.46
CA LYS A 434 -6.97 0.49 -18.03
C LYS A 434 -8.15 0.36 -17.06
N ARG A 435 -8.12 1.03 -15.90
CA ARG A 435 -9.13 0.90 -14.83
C ARG A 435 -9.35 -0.55 -14.33
N LYS A 436 -8.35 -1.41 -14.44
CA LYS A 436 -8.34 -2.73 -13.80
C LYS A 436 -7.97 -2.63 -12.32
N GLU A 437 -7.08 -1.71 -11.99
CA GLU A 437 -6.81 -1.23 -10.63
C GLU A 437 -7.41 0.17 -10.49
N ILE A 438 -8.33 0.35 -9.53
CA ILE A 438 -9.10 1.58 -9.38
C ILE A 438 -8.49 2.43 -8.27
N LEU A 439 -8.28 3.71 -8.58
CA LEU A 439 -7.91 4.75 -7.62
C LEU A 439 -9.02 5.80 -7.62
N LEU A 440 -9.84 5.80 -6.57
CA LEU A 440 -10.92 6.77 -6.42
C LEU A 440 -10.39 8.20 -6.45
N GLY A 441 -11.12 9.08 -7.14
CA GLY A 441 -10.71 10.48 -7.30
C GLY A 441 -9.65 10.70 -8.39
N THR A 442 -9.02 9.63 -8.90
CA THR A 442 -7.94 9.71 -9.90
C THR A 442 -8.38 9.14 -11.25
N ASN A 443 -8.49 7.81 -11.37
CA ASN A 443 -8.90 7.17 -12.62
C ASN A 443 -10.38 6.74 -12.64
N GLN A 444 -11.08 6.90 -11.51
CA GLN A 444 -12.49 6.60 -11.36
C GLN A 444 -13.12 7.58 -10.36
N TYR A 445 -14.32 8.08 -10.67
CA TYR A 445 -15.06 9.05 -9.84
C TYR A 445 -14.23 10.28 -9.44
N PRO A 446 -13.56 10.97 -10.39
CA PRO A 446 -12.80 12.17 -10.05
C PRO A 446 -13.74 13.28 -9.58
N ASN A 447 -13.26 14.16 -8.71
CA ASN A 447 -13.96 15.38 -8.37
C ASN A 447 -13.94 16.33 -9.59
N PHE A 448 -15.11 16.61 -10.17
CA PHE A 448 -15.24 17.37 -11.42
C PHE A 448 -14.87 18.85 -11.28
N THR A 449 -14.89 19.37 -10.07
CA THR A 449 -14.65 20.80 -9.78
C THR A 449 -13.30 21.07 -9.16
N GLU A 450 -12.57 20.03 -8.73
CA GLU A 450 -11.27 20.20 -8.11
C GLU A 450 -10.21 20.64 -9.12
N LEU A 451 -9.38 21.57 -8.68
CA LEU A 451 -8.14 21.98 -9.35
C LEU A 451 -6.97 21.69 -8.41
N ALA A 452 -5.82 21.38 -8.99
CA ALA A 452 -4.60 21.15 -8.21
C ALA A 452 -4.15 22.42 -7.46
N GLY A 453 -4.41 23.60 -8.04
CA GLY A 453 -3.87 24.84 -7.51
C GLY A 453 -2.33 24.79 -7.46
N GLU A 454 -1.78 24.95 -6.25
CA GLU A 454 -0.34 24.87 -6.00
C GLU A 454 0.17 23.45 -5.71
N LYS A 455 -0.73 22.47 -5.54
CA LYS A 455 -0.33 21.08 -5.25
C LYS A 455 0.51 20.51 -6.39
N ARG A 456 1.67 19.98 -6.04
CA ARG A 456 2.54 19.26 -6.99
C ARG A 456 3.03 17.99 -6.31
N PRO A 457 3.15 16.87 -7.05
CA PRO A 457 3.76 15.66 -6.51
C PRO A 457 5.13 15.99 -5.92
N LEU A 458 5.38 15.55 -4.68
CA LEU A 458 6.72 15.61 -4.11
C LEU A 458 7.57 14.52 -4.75
N GLU A 459 8.79 14.89 -5.12
CA GLU A 459 9.80 13.91 -5.49
C GLU A 459 10.14 13.06 -4.26
N ALA A 460 10.36 11.75 -4.47
CA ALA A 460 10.77 10.85 -3.41
C ALA A 460 12.10 11.34 -2.81
N VAL A 461 12.02 11.98 -1.65
CA VAL A 461 13.21 12.50 -0.95
C VAL A 461 13.90 11.35 -0.23
N CYS A 462 15.17 11.17 -0.55
CA CYS A 462 16.00 10.24 0.20
C CYS A 462 16.19 10.71 1.65
N CYS A 463 16.21 9.77 2.59
CA CYS A 463 16.44 9.99 4.03
C CYS A 463 17.69 10.83 4.39
N CYS A 464 18.59 11.10 3.45
CA CYS A 464 19.78 11.95 3.64
C CYS A 464 19.66 13.35 3.02
N GLY A 465 18.45 13.78 2.60
CA GLY A 465 18.23 15.16 2.13
C GLY A 465 18.95 15.55 0.83
N GLY A 466 19.44 14.59 0.04
CA GLY A 466 20.06 14.84 -1.25
C GLY A 466 19.07 14.63 -2.39
N HIS A 467 19.05 15.56 -3.36
CA HIS A 467 18.38 15.35 -4.64
C HIS A 467 18.88 14.05 -5.30
N HIS A 468 18.08 13.46 -6.17
CA HIS A 468 18.49 12.31 -7.00
C HIS A 468 19.76 12.72 -7.79
N ASP A 469 20.90 12.34 -7.24
CA ASP A 469 22.19 12.67 -7.82
C ASP A 469 22.41 11.94 -9.14
N THR A 470 22.99 12.66 -10.07
CA THR A 470 23.63 12.20 -11.30
C THR A 470 24.82 11.25 -11.05
N CYS A 471 24.94 10.67 -9.85
CA CYS A 471 25.96 9.69 -9.50
C CYS A 471 25.72 8.36 -10.22
N GLU A 472 26.74 7.88 -10.89
CA GLU A 472 26.79 6.54 -11.50
C GLU A 472 26.32 5.48 -10.49
N LYS A 473 25.32 4.66 -10.86
CA LYS A 473 24.77 3.61 -10.01
C LYS A 473 25.58 2.34 -10.17
N ASP A 474 25.89 1.67 -9.06
CA ASP A 474 26.61 0.39 -9.06
C ASP A 474 25.66 -0.76 -9.42
N VAL A 475 24.39 -0.63 -9.01
CA VAL A 475 23.30 -1.59 -9.26
C VAL A 475 22.01 -0.83 -9.63
N PRO A 476 21.03 -1.48 -10.30
CA PRO A 476 19.73 -0.87 -10.54
C PRO A 476 19.07 -0.42 -9.23
N SER A 477 18.24 0.63 -9.28
CA SER A 477 17.42 1.06 -8.14
C SER A 477 15.94 0.79 -8.38
N LEU A 478 15.16 0.78 -7.31
CA LEU A 478 13.71 0.70 -7.36
C LEU A 478 13.11 1.97 -7.96
N ASN A 479 11.95 1.80 -8.62
CA ASN A 479 11.09 2.89 -9.06
C ASN A 479 10.06 3.19 -7.97
N PHE A 480 9.95 4.46 -7.56
CA PHE A 480 9.02 4.92 -6.52
C PHE A 480 7.85 5.74 -7.08
N ASP A 481 7.59 5.65 -8.40
CA ASP A 481 6.42 6.30 -8.98
C ASP A 481 5.15 5.72 -8.36
N ARG A 482 4.31 6.61 -7.79
CA ARG A 482 3.04 6.24 -7.17
C ARG A 482 2.04 5.81 -8.24
N ALA A 483 1.12 4.93 -7.89
CA ALA A 483 0.11 4.40 -8.80
C ALA A 483 -0.70 5.48 -9.54
N ALA A 484 -0.87 6.65 -8.93
CA ALA A 484 -1.60 7.80 -9.49
C ALA A 484 -0.77 8.69 -10.42
N SER A 485 0.57 8.59 -10.40
CA SER A 485 1.49 9.59 -10.97
C SER A 485 1.22 9.95 -12.43
N GLU A 486 0.89 8.98 -13.28
CA GLU A 486 0.64 9.23 -14.71
C GLU A 486 -0.68 9.99 -14.97
N PHE A 487 -1.75 9.67 -14.23
CA PHE A 487 -3.01 10.44 -14.30
C PHE A 487 -2.85 11.83 -13.69
N GLU A 488 -2.08 11.98 -12.64
CA GLU A 488 -1.76 13.27 -12.03
C GLU A 488 -0.99 14.15 -13.02
N ALA A 489 0.02 13.60 -13.68
CA ALA A 489 0.78 14.31 -14.71
C ALA A 489 -0.12 14.75 -15.87
N LEU A 490 -1.02 13.87 -16.34
CA LEU A 490 -1.99 14.19 -17.39
C LEU A 490 -2.92 15.34 -16.97
N ARG A 491 -3.48 15.26 -15.77
CA ARG A 491 -4.41 16.29 -15.26
C ARG A 491 -3.70 17.62 -15.01
N LEU A 492 -2.49 17.59 -14.44
CA LEU A 492 -1.66 18.78 -14.28
C LEU A 492 -1.30 19.42 -15.63
N GLN A 493 -1.02 18.61 -16.66
CA GLN A 493 -0.80 19.12 -18.01
C GLN A 493 -2.01 19.91 -18.53
N THR A 494 -3.21 19.40 -18.32
CA THR A 494 -4.46 20.09 -18.67
C THR A 494 -4.58 21.42 -17.94
N GLU A 495 -4.41 21.41 -16.63
CA GLU A 495 -4.58 22.61 -15.79
C GLU A 495 -3.50 23.69 -16.08
N THR A 496 -2.24 23.29 -16.30
CA THR A 496 -1.13 24.23 -16.58
C THR A 496 -1.15 24.79 -18.00
N SER A 497 -1.88 24.17 -18.93
CA SER A 497 -2.05 24.68 -20.29
C SER A 497 -2.84 25.99 -20.37
N GLY A 498 -3.53 26.36 -19.29
CA GLY A 498 -4.45 27.50 -19.27
C GLY A 498 -5.76 27.26 -20.02
N LYS A 499 -5.94 26.07 -20.64
CA LYS A 499 -7.12 25.66 -21.36
C LYS A 499 -7.75 24.46 -20.66
N ARG A 500 -9.01 24.59 -20.24
CA ARG A 500 -9.78 23.49 -19.71
C ARG A 500 -10.80 23.03 -20.74
N PRO A 501 -10.53 21.96 -21.52
CA PRO A 501 -11.44 21.48 -22.53
C PRO A 501 -12.82 21.17 -21.95
N LYS A 502 -13.88 21.60 -22.66
CA LYS A 502 -15.27 21.38 -22.27
C LYS A 502 -15.87 20.22 -23.05
N ALA A 503 -16.31 19.19 -22.34
CA ALA A 503 -16.94 18.00 -22.88
C ALA A 503 -18.44 18.01 -22.63
N PHE A 504 -19.22 18.04 -23.71
CA PHE A 504 -20.68 18.08 -23.70
C PHE A 504 -21.25 16.71 -24.01
N MET A 505 -22.16 16.21 -23.15
CA MET A 505 -22.83 14.93 -23.35
C MET A 505 -24.07 15.15 -24.23
N LEU A 506 -24.02 14.77 -25.51
CA LEU A 506 -25.16 14.74 -26.37
C LEU A 506 -25.97 13.45 -26.11
N THR A 507 -26.92 13.54 -25.17
CA THR A 507 -27.73 12.41 -24.72
C THR A 507 -29.04 12.33 -25.51
N ILE A 508 -29.28 11.21 -26.22
CA ILE A 508 -30.45 11.00 -27.09
C ILE A 508 -30.87 9.53 -27.05
N GLY A 509 -32.13 9.24 -27.43
CA GLY A 509 -32.64 7.88 -27.54
C GLY A 509 -32.99 7.25 -26.19
N ASN A 510 -32.72 5.94 -26.03
CA ASN A 510 -33.13 5.15 -24.87
C ASN A 510 -32.65 5.77 -23.54
N LEU A 511 -33.58 6.09 -22.65
CA LEU A 511 -33.32 6.83 -21.41
C LEU A 511 -32.28 6.16 -20.52
N ALA A 512 -32.41 4.86 -20.27
CA ALA A 512 -31.52 4.14 -19.36
C ALA A 512 -30.08 4.06 -19.94
N MET A 513 -29.98 3.79 -21.23
CA MET A 513 -28.69 3.65 -21.90
C MET A 513 -27.99 5.00 -22.09
N ARG A 514 -28.69 6.05 -22.50
CA ARG A 514 -28.09 7.37 -22.67
C ARG A 514 -27.55 7.93 -21.33
N GLN A 515 -28.27 7.70 -20.22
CA GLN A 515 -27.80 8.10 -18.88
C GLN A 515 -26.55 7.32 -18.44
N ALA A 516 -26.55 5.98 -18.61
CA ALA A 516 -25.41 5.15 -18.29
C ALA A 516 -24.15 5.54 -19.11
N ARG A 517 -24.34 5.84 -20.41
CA ARG A 517 -23.25 6.29 -21.29
C ARG A 517 -22.76 7.69 -20.92
N ALA A 518 -23.66 8.62 -20.59
CA ALA A 518 -23.27 9.95 -20.12
C ALA A 518 -22.48 9.90 -18.82
N GLN A 519 -22.95 9.15 -17.83
CA GLN A 519 -22.23 8.96 -16.56
C GLN A 519 -20.85 8.37 -16.78
N PHE A 520 -20.72 7.34 -17.62
CA PHE A 520 -19.43 6.75 -17.97
C PHE A 520 -18.50 7.77 -18.61
N SER A 521 -19.01 8.56 -19.58
CA SER A 521 -18.24 9.54 -20.34
C SER A 521 -17.80 10.72 -19.48
N CYS A 522 -18.67 11.23 -18.61
CA CYS A 522 -18.31 12.27 -17.63
C CYS A 522 -17.15 11.81 -16.74
N ASN A 523 -17.25 10.61 -16.17
CA ASN A 523 -16.17 10.05 -15.35
C ASN A 523 -14.88 9.83 -16.16
N PHE A 524 -15.01 9.42 -17.42
CA PHE A 524 -13.86 9.17 -18.28
C PHE A 524 -13.07 10.45 -18.57
N LEU A 525 -13.77 11.49 -19.01
CA LEU A 525 -13.15 12.75 -19.46
C LEU A 525 -12.68 13.62 -18.28
N ALA A 526 -13.38 13.57 -17.16
CA ALA A 526 -13.01 14.31 -15.96
C ALA A 526 -11.69 13.78 -15.32
N CYS A 527 -11.26 12.55 -15.63
CA CYS A 527 -9.94 12.07 -15.19
C CYS A 527 -8.76 12.87 -15.77
N ALA A 528 -8.97 13.52 -16.92
CA ALA A 528 -8.00 14.47 -17.48
C ALA A 528 -8.20 15.91 -17.00
N GLY A 529 -9.14 16.18 -16.08
CA GLY A 529 -9.46 17.52 -15.60
C GLY A 529 -10.36 18.33 -16.52
N TYR A 530 -10.99 17.71 -17.54
CA TYR A 530 -11.91 18.42 -18.45
C TYR A 530 -13.18 18.87 -17.70
N GLU A 531 -13.73 20.00 -18.13
CA GLU A 531 -15.06 20.44 -17.71
C GLU A 531 -16.12 19.55 -18.40
N VAL A 532 -17.02 18.95 -17.62
CA VAL A 532 -18.07 18.08 -18.15
C VAL A 532 -19.43 18.75 -18.02
N VAL A 533 -20.20 18.71 -19.10
CA VAL A 533 -21.57 19.26 -19.17
C VAL A 533 -22.51 18.12 -19.49
N ASP A 534 -23.26 17.69 -18.49
CA ASP A 534 -24.31 16.68 -18.60
C ASP A 534 -25.67 17.35 -18.74
N ASN A 535 -26.68 16.60 -19.21
CA ASN A 535 -28.03 17.11 -19.43
C ASN A 535 -29.08 16.00 -19.38
N LEU A 536 -30.36 16.39 -19.44
CA LEU A 536 -31.49 15.46 -19.36
C LEU A 536 -31.81 14.73 -20.68
N GLY A 537 -31.27 15.22 -21.81
CA GLY A 537 -31.45 14.64 -23.14
C GLY A 537 -32.17 15.55 -24.13
N PHE A 538 -31.99 15.21 -25.39
CA PHE A 538 -32.55 15.95 -26.53
C PHE A 538 -33.53 15.09 -27.30
N SER A 539 -34.50 15.76 -27.97
CA SER A 539 -35.49 15.10 -28.82
C SER A 539 -34.93 14.83 -30.22
N THR A 540 -34.06 15.69 -30.72
CA THR A 540 -33.39 15.56 -32.02
C THR A 540 -31.87 15.75 -31.92
N VAL A 541 -31.17 15.25 -32.91
CA VAL A 541 -29.71 15.38 -33.02
C VAL A 541 -29.32 16.86 -33.19
N GLU A 542 -30.09 17.61 -33.98
CA GLU A 542 -29.86 19.00 -34.28
C GLU A 542 -29.94 19.87 -33.02
N GLU A 543 -30.97 19.67 -32.19
CA GLU A 543 -31.10 20.35 -30.90
C GLU A 543 -29.87 20.10 -30.01
N GLY A 544 -29.42 18.84 -29.94
CA GLY A 544 -28.24 18.45 -29.13
C GLY A 544 -26.95 19.07 -29.64
N VAL A 545 -26.73 19.09 -30.95
CA VAL A 545 -25.54 19.70 -31.57
C VAL A 545 -25.54 21.22 -31.37
N GLU A 546 -26.67 21.91 -31.59
CA GLU A 546 -26.76 23.36 -31.39
C GLU A 546 -26.58 23.75 -29.91
N ALA A 547 -27.08 22.94 -28.97
CA ALA A 547 -26.83 23.12 -27.54
C ALA A 547 -25.33 22.96 -27.19
N ALA A 548 -24.66 21.98 -27.79
CA ALA A 548 -23.23 21.77 -27.59
C ALA A 548 -22.38 22.95 -28.13
N VAL A 549 -22.76 23.46 -29.30
CA VAL A 549 -22.13 24.64 -29.92
C VAL A 549 -22.36 25.89 -29.07
N ALA A 550 -23.59 26.10 -28.61
CA ALA A 550 -23.95 27.21 -27.71
C ALA A 550 -23.17 27.15 -26.38
N ALA A 551 -22.93 25.94 -25.87
CA ALA A 551 -22.09 25.71 -24.69
C ALA A 551 -20.59 25.91 -24.97
N LYS A 552 -20.17 26.16 -26.21
CA LYS A 552 -18.78 26.24 -26.66
C LYS A 552 -17.98 24.98 -26.29
N ALA A 553 -18.57 23.82 -26.59
CA ALA A 553 -17.93 22.54 -26.30
C ALA A 553 -16.71 22.31 -27.20
N ASP A 554 -15.60 21.88 -26.64
CA ASP A 554 -14.40 21.39 -27.36
C ASP A 554 -14.59 19.92 -27.77
N ILE A 555 -15.38 19.17 -27.01
CA ILE A 555 -15.70 17.75 -27.20
C ILE A 555 -17.21 17.57 -27.15
N VAL A 556 -17.75 16.82 -28.10
CA VAL A 556 -19.17 16.36 -28.10
C VAL A 556 -19.17 14.85 -28.03
N VAL A 557 -19.80 14.29 -26.98
CA VAL A 557 -19.90 12.85 -26.76
C VAL A 557 -21.34 12.42 -27.03
N LEU A 558 -21.53 11.63 -28.07
CA LEU A 558 -22.85 11.04 -28.34
C LEU A 558 -23.09 9.86 -27.38
N CYS A 559 -24.17 9.98 -26.60
CA CYS A 559 -24.58 9.01 -25.58
C CYS A 559 -25.97 8.45 -25.92
N SER A 560 -26.03 7.20 -26.39
CA SER A 560 -27.25 6.48 -26.75
C SER A 560 -27.06 4.97 -26.52
N SER A 561 -28.01 4.14 -26.94
CA SER A 561 -27.83 2.68 -26.97
C SER A 561 -26.99 2.24 -28.17
N ASP A 562 -26.39 1.05 -28.09
CA ASP A 562 -25.54 0.53 -29.17
C ASP A 562 -26.32 0.36 -30.49
N ASP A 563 -27.63 0.03 -30.42
CA ASP A 563 -28.49 -0.16 -31.60
C ASP A 563 -28.86 1.16 -32.27
N GLU A 564 -28.91 2.27 -31.52
CA GLU A 564 -29.32 3.59 -32.01
C GLU A 564 -28.16 4.39 -32.64
N TYR A 565 -26.90 3.99 -32.43
CA TYR A 565 -25.74 4.72 -32.97
C TYR A 565 -25.70 4.71 -34.53
N ALA A 566 -26.22 3.68 -35.17
CA ALA A 566 -26.30 3.64 -36.64
C ALA A 566 -27.15 4.79 -37.19
N GLU A 567 -28.21 5.18 -36.46
CA GLU A 567 -29.12 6.28 -36.83
C GLU A 567 -28.53 7.65 -36.48
N TYR A 568 -28.07 7.82 -35.23
CA TYR A 568 -27.75 9.15 -34.73
C TYR A 568 -26.30 9.60 -34.99
N ALA A 569 -25.32 8.67 -35.06
CA ALA A 569 -23.91 9.06 -35.04
C ALA A 569 -23.47 9.83 -36.29
N VAL A 570 -23.82 9.33 -37.47
CA VAL A 570 -23.45 9.98 -38.74
C VAL A 570 -24.16 11.33 -38.92
N SER A 571 -25.42 11.43 -38.49
CA SER A 571 -26.21 12.67 -38.51
C SER A 571 -25.58 13.72 -37.58
N ALA A 572 -25.27 13.34 -36.33
CA ALA A 572 -24.63 14.21 -35.35
C ALA A 572 -23.22 14.68 -35.80
N PHE A 573 -22.43 13.77 -36.35
CA PHE A 573 -21.09 14.10 -36.85
C PHE A 573 -21.14 15.10 -38.01
N LYS A 574 -22.03 14.89 -38.95
CA LYS A 574 -22.24 15.83 -40.09
C LYS A 574 -22.77 17.17 -39.61
N ALA A 575 -23.77 17.18 -38.72
CA ALA A 575 -24.33 18.39 -38.16
C ALA A 575 -23.30 19.20 -37.38
N LEU A 576 -22.40 18.51 -36.64
CA LEU A 576 -21.32 19.13 -35.89
C LEU A 576 -20.26 19.78 -36.82
N ASN A 577 -20.03 19.20 -37.97
CA ASN A 577 -19.19 19.73 -39.05
C ASN A 577 -17.81 20.21 -38.59
N GLY A 578 -17.12 19.40 -37.80
CA GLY A 578 -15.77 19.71 -37.33
C GLY A 578 -15.65 20.84 -36.29
N ARG A 579 -16.77 21.40 -35.79
CA ARG A 579 -16.77 22.49 -34.78
C ARG A 579 -16.25 22.07 -33.41
N ALA A 580 -16.27 20.76 -33.13
CA ALA A 580 -15.67 20.16 -31.92
C ALA A 580 -15.23 18.72 -32.22
N MET A 581 -14.39 18.16 -31.33
CA MET A 581 -14.05 16.75 -31.40
C MET A 581 -15.28 15.89 -31.12
N PHE A 582 -15.59 14.96 -32.03
CA PHE A 582 -16.73 14.07 -31.88
C PHE A 582 -16.32 12.71 -31.33
N ILE A 583 -17.03 12.20 -30.32
CA ILE A 583 -16.80 10.93 -29.66
C ILE A 583 -18.11 10.14 -29.57
N VAL A 584 -18.06 8.83 -29.80
CA VAL A 584 -19.14 7.89 -29.53
C VAL A 584 -18.91 7.14 -28.25
N ALA A 585 -19.89 7.16 -27.33
CA ALA A 585 -19.77 6.47 -26.02
C ALA A 585 -20.23 5.01 -26.13
N GLY A 586 -19.39 4.13 -26.63
CA GLY A 586 -19.71 2.71 -26.82
C GLY A 586 -18.79 2.01 -27.81
N ALA A 587 -19.07 0.73 -28.03
CA ALA A 587 -18.46 -0.08 -29.09
C ALA A 587 -19.56 -0.82 -29.85
N PRO A 588 -20.39 -0.07 -30.60
CA PRO A 588 -21.54 -0.65 -31.30
C PRO A 588 -21.10 -1.61 -32.42
N ALA A 589 -22.00 -2.49 -32.83
CA ALA A 589 -21.75 -3.43 -33.93
C ALA A 589 -21.45 -2.70 -35.26
N CYS A 590 -22.02 -1.50 -35.48
CA CYS A 590 -21.77 -0.66 -36.65
C CYS A 590 -20.49 0.18 -36.59
N MET A 591 -19.60 -0.06 -35.63
CA MET A 591 -18.38 0.76 -35.44
C MET A 591 -17.54 0.91 -36.72
N ASP A 592 -17.40 -0.13 -37.53
CA ASP A 592 -16.57 -0.08 -38.73
C ASP A 592 -17.22 0.80 -39.81
N GLU A 593 -18.57 0.82 -39.89
CA GLU A 593 -19.33 1.71 -40.77
C GLU A 593 -19.18 3.17 -40.31
N LEU A 594 -19.24 3.42 -39.00
CA LEU A 594 -19.03 4.74 -38.42
C LEU A 594 -17.60 5.27 -38.67
N LYS A 595 -16.59 4.39 -38.61
CA LYS A 595 -15.21 4.75 -38.97
C LYS A 595 -15.10 5.09 -40.47
N ALA A 596 -15.76 4.35 -41.32
CA ALA A 596 -15.79 4.64 -42.75
C ALA A 596 -16.48 5.99 -43.06
N ALA A 597 -17.39 6.45 -42.19
CA ALA A 597 -17.99 7.77 -42.25
C ALA A 597 -17.14 8.91 -41.67
N GLY A 598 -15.92 8.60 -41.15
CA GLY A 598 -14.97 9.57 -40.61
C GLY A 598 -15.04 9.75 -39.10
N ILE A 599 -15.80 8.94 -38.37
CA ILE A 599 -15.87 8.99 -36.90
C ILE A 599 -14.75 8.12 -36.30
N GLU A 600 -13.76 8.76 -35.70
CA GLU A 600 -12.54 8.09 -35.24
C GLU A 600 -12.48 7.77 -33.73
N ASN A 601 -13.22 8.53 -32.89
CA ASN A 601 -13.07 8.46 -31.46
C ASN A 601 -14.22 7.68 -30.81
N PHE A 602 -13.87 6.62 -30.09
CA PHE A 602 -14.80 5.77 -29.36
C PHE A 602 -14.29 5.55 -27.94
N ILE A 603 -15.15 5.72 -26.94
CA ILE A 603 -14.81 5.46 -25.55
C ILE A 603 -15.70 4.37 -24.96
N HIS A 604 -15.11 3.33 -24.41
CA HIS A 604 -15.81 2.19 -23.83
C HIS A 604 -14.93 1.48 -22.78
N VAL A 605 -15.49 0.53 -22.04
CA VAL A 605 -14.83 -0.14 -20.89
C VAL A 605 -13.54 -0.90 -21.22
N ARG A 606 -13.24 -1.15 -22.49
CA ARG A 606 -12.05 -1.90 -22.93
C ARG A 606 -10.92 -1.00 -23.43
N VAL A 607 -11.10 0.31 -23.53
CA VAL A 607 -10.05 1.23 -23.98
C VAL A 607 -9.04 1.49 -22.86
N ASN A 608 -7.79 1.82 -23.23
CA ASN A 608 -6.82 2.35 -22.28
C ASN A 608 -7.17 3.83 -22.01
N VAL A 609 -7.72 4.11 -20.83
CA VAL A 609 -8.23 5.43 -20.47
C VAL A 609 -7.12 6.48 -20.50
N LEU A 610 -5.97 6.15 -19.91
CA LEU A 610 -4.85 7.08 -19.82
C LEU A 610 -4.31 7.47 -21.21
N GLU A 611 -4.03 6.47 -22.05
CA GLU A 611 -3.49 6.73 -23.39
C GLU A 611 -4.50 7.49 -24.26
N THR A 612 -5.78 7.12 -24.22
CA THR A 612 -6.82 7.85 -24.95
C THR A 612 -6.89 9.31 -24.51
N LEU A 613 -6.79 9.59 -23.21
CA LEU A 613 -6.82 10.96 -22.71
C LEU A 613 -5.54 11.74 -23.04
N LYS A 614 -4.37 11.09 -23.06
CA LYS A 614 -3.11 11.69 -23.56
C LYS A 614 -3.24 12.11 -25.04
N GLU A 615 -3.84 11.25 -25.88
CA GLU A 615 -4.11 11.59 -27.28
C GLU A 615 -5.07 12.79 -27.43
N TYR A 616 -6.10 12.85 -26.58
CA TYR A 616 -7.04 13.98 -26.58
C TYR A 616 -6.36 15.26 -26.12
N ASN A 617 -5.55 15.24 -25.07
CA ASN A 617 -4.74 16.38 -24.66
C ASN A 617 -3.83 16.88 -25.80
N ALA A 618 -3.17 15.96 -26.51
CA ALA A 618 -2.30 16.32 -27.63
C ALA A 618 -3.04 17.02 -28.78
N LYS A 619 -4.34 16.76 -28.96
CA LYS A 619 -5.20 17.40 -29.97
C LYS A 619 -5.79 18.73 -29.48
N LEU A 620 -6.16 18.83 -28.21
CA LEU A 620 -6.99 19.92 -27.65
C LEU A 620 -6.17 21.04 -26.99
N LEU A 621 -4.99 20.76 -26.46
CA LEU A 621 -4.18 21.72 -25.70
C LEU A 621 -3.15 22.45 -26.58
N LYS A 622 -3.28 22.38 -27.91
CA LYS A 622 -2.42 23.09 -28.86
C LYS A 622 -2.74 24.57 -28.90
#